data_de47c2df35b9eec977f1ed7f98007412
#
_entry.id   de47c2df35b9eec977f1ed7f98007412
#
_cell.length_a   1.000
_cell.length_b   1.000
_cell.length_c   1.000
_cell.angle_alpha   90.00
_cell.angle_beta   90.00
_cell.angle_gamma   90.00
#
_symmetry.space_group_name_H-M   'P 1'
#
loop_
_entity.id
_entity.type
_entity.pdbx_description
1 polymer ?
#
loop_
_entity_poly.entity_id
_entity_poly.type
_entity_poly.pdbx_seq_one_letter_code
_entity_poly.pdbx_strand_id
1 'polypeptide(L)'
;EAIKLNLDGIKKISKERILSELFKILSTKNFFKLNNNKELKEIFSLIFAEFRYLERLNKLDDINDNLNFNKITFLAVMLIDEKSNHEYFSHKYNVSNDLKEKLNLIAKNFLIIQKNKEFFQNDLKKNIYFFGKMHLIALNTIYFASNKKIKLKNYLEILDNIKKTNIPKFSFDGNYLKEKGMKEGALIGKTLKRIEREWLNNNFEVSDKKVLKIIKEQNF
;
A
#
# COMPACT_ATOMS: atom_id res chain seq x y z
N GLU A 1 34.69 3.04 -6.82
CA GLU A 1 35.39 2.98 -8.12
C GLU A 1 35.22 1.61 -8.81
N ALA A 2 35.52 0.46 -8.14
CA ALA A 2 35.40 -0.88 -8.73
C ALA A 2 33.96 -1.22 -9.27
N ILE A 3 32.90 -0.80 -8.58
CA ILE A 3 31.52 -1.04 -9.04
C ILE A 3 31.20 -0.24 -10.30
N LYS A 4 31.64 1.02 -10.41
CA LYS A 4 31.44 1.85 -11.60
C LYS A 4 32.13 1.27 -12.82
N LEU A 5 33.32 0.72 -12.67
CA LEU A 5 34.09 0.06 -13.75
C LEU A 5 33.44 -1.25 -14.21
N ASN A 6 32.63 -1.89 -13.38
CA ASN A 6 32.01 -3.18 -13.64
C ASN A 6 30.47 -3.12 -13.88
N LEU A 7 29.92 -1.93 -14.14
CA LEU A 7 28.47 -1.77 -14.37
C LEU A 7 27.96 -2.63 -15.52
N ASP A 8 28.77 -2.88 -16.57
CA ASP A 8 28.41 -3.76 -17.66
C ASP A 8 28.26 -5.23 -17.25
N GLY A 9 28.91 -5.63 -16.18
CA GLY A 9 28.71 -6.94 -15.57
C GLY A 9 27.30 -7.13 -15.01
N ILE A 10 26.65 -6.06 -14.53
CA ILE A 10 25.30 -6.11 -14.01
C ILE A 10 24.28 -6.43 -15.11
N LYS A 11 24.53 -6.00 -16.34
CA LYS A 11 23.68 -6.31 -17.52
C LYS A 11 23.63 -7.80 -17.83
N LYS A 12 24.63 -8.58 -17.38
CA LYS A 12 24.73 -10.05 -17.56
C LYS A 12 24.02 -10.83 -16.46
N ILE A 13 23.59 -10.16 -15.38
CA ILE A 13 22.87 -10.78 -14.25
C ILE A 13 21.38 -10.86 -14.59
N SER A 14 20.72 -11.98 -14.24
CA SER A 14 19.28 -12.10 -14.43
C SER A 14 18.51 -11.03 -13.64
N LYS A 15 17.39 -10.59 -14.20
CA LYS A 15 16.53 -9.54 -13.60
C LYS A 15 16.02 -9.97 -12.22
N GLU A 16 15.70 -11.24 -12.06
CA GLU A 16 15.22 -11.84 -10.82
C GLU A 16 16.29 -11.79 -9.73
N ARG A 17 17.57 -12.04 -10.10
CA ARG A 17 18.70 -11.96 -9.18
C ARG A 17 18.95 -10.51 -8.75
N ILE A 18 18.91 -9.57 -9.68
CA ILE A 18 19.03 -8.13 -9.37
C ILE A 18 17.93 -7.71 -8.40
N LEU A 19 16.67 -8.11 -8.66
CA LEU A 19 15.53 -7.81 -7.81
C LEU A 19 15.67 -8.45 -6.41
N SER A 20 16.16 -9.69 -6.34
CA SER A 20 16.41 -10.37 -5.07
C SER A 20 17.44 -9.64 -4.22
N GLU A 21 18.57 -9.23 -4.81
CA GLU A 21 19.60 -8.46 -4.11
C GLU A 21 19.08 -7.07 -3.68
N LEU A 22 18.29 -6.40 -4.55
CA LEU A 22 17.61 -5.17 -4.18
C LEU A 22 16.76 -5.36 -2.93
N PHE A 23 15.95 -6.41 -2.86
CA PHE A 23 15.11 -6.66 -1.69
C PHE A 23 15.91 -6.93 -0.41
N LYS A 24 17.08 -7.55 -0.50
CA LYS A 24 17.97 -7.69 0.64
C LYS A 24 18.47 -6.33 1.11
N ILE A 25 18.87 -5.47 0.19
CA ILE A 25 19.32 -4.10 0.50
C ILE A 25 18.20 -3.30 1.16
N LEU A 26 16.98 -3.33 0.59
CA LEU A 26 15.80 -2.63 1.14
C LEU A 26 15.39 -3.15 2.52
N SER A 27 15.80 -4.35 2.90
CA SER A 27 15.52 -4.95 4.20
C SER A 27 16.55 -4.57 5.27
N THR A 28 17.62 -3.85 4.90
CA THR A 28 18.63 -3.38 5.87
C THR A 28 18.10 -2.20 6.68
N LYS A 29 18.41 -2.17 7.97
CA LYS A 29 17.94 -1.11 8.90
C LYS A 29 18.37 0.30 8.48
N ASN A 30 19.43 0.43 7.71
CA ASN A 30 20.05 1.71 7.36
C ASN A 30 19.87 2.08 5.88
N PHE A 31 18.94 1.44 5.17
CA PHE A 31 18.79 1.69 3.74
C PHE A 31 18.52 3.18 3.41
N PHE A 32 17.70 3.86 4.20
CA PHE A 32 17.39 5.28 3.99
C PHE A 32 18.62 6.19 4.12
N LYS A 33 19.68 5.79 4.85
CA LYS A 33 20.96 6.49 4.90
C LYS A 33 21.74 6.46 3.58
N LEU A 34 21.23 5.75 2.56
CA LEU A 34 21.83 5.73 1.21
C LEU A 34 22.08 7.16 0.68
N ASN A 35 21.14 8.08 0.96
CA ASN A 35 21.27 9.46 0.49
C ASN A 35 22.37 10.27 1.17
N ASN A 36 22.85 9.83 2.33
CA ASN A 36 23.97 10.47 3.05
C ASN A 36 25.32 10.13 2.43
N ASN A 37 25.36 9.13 1.51
CA ASN A 37 26.55 8.76 0.77
C ASN A 37 26.36 9.04 -0.73
N LYS A 38 27.03 10.10 -1.22
CA LYS A 38 26.91 10.55 -2.61
C LYS A 38 27.31 9.46 -3.62
N GLU A 39 28.36 8.71 -3.34
CA GLU A 39 28.83 7.65 -4.25
C GLU A 39 27.85 6.49 -4.32
N LEU A 40 27.33 6.04 -3.17
CA LEU A 40 26.33 4.98 -3.14
C LEU A 40 25.04 5.39 -3.84
N LYS A 41 24.59 6.63 -3.64
CA LYS A 41 23.42 7.18 -4.34
C LYS A 41 23.62 7.18 -5.84
N GLU A 42 24.79 7.61 -6.31
CA GLU A 42 25.12 7.63 -7.73
C GLU A 42 25.12 6.21 -8.32
N ILE A 43 25.80 5.26 -7.66
CA ILE A 43 25.82 3.85 -8.08
C ILE A 43 24.40 3.29 -8.14
N PHE A 44 23.60 3.55 -7.12
CA PHE A 44 22.23 3.08 -7.05
C PHE A 44 21.37 3.63 -8.18
N SER A 45 21.53 4.91 -8.51
CA SER A 45 20.84 5.57 -9.63
C SER A 45 21.29 5.03 -11.00
N LEU A 46 22.56 4.62 -11.13
CA LEU A 46 23.07 4.00 -12.36
C LEU A 46 22.50 2.59 -12.60
N ILE A 47 22.31 1.81 -11.52
CA ILE A 47 21.75 0.45 -11.60
C ILE A 47 20.25 0.51 -11.76
N PHE A 48 19.56 1.37 -10.99
CA PHE A 48 18.13 1.50 -10.92
C PHE A 48 17.68 2.89 -11.36
N ALA A 49 17.78 3.17 -12.65
CA ALA A 49 17.39 4.47 -13.22
C ALA A 49 15.90 4.81 -13.00
N GLU A 50 15.10 3.81 -12.64
CA GLU A 50 13.69 3.96 -12.29
C GLU A 50 13.48 4.61 -10.91
N PHE A 51 14.48 4.60 -10.03
CA PHE A 51 14.38 5.25 -8.72
C PHE A 51 14.59 6.76 -8.83
N ARG A 52 13.61 7.42 -9.43
CA ARG A 52 13.66 8.85 -9.73
C ARG A 52 13.57 9.76 -8.51
N TYR A 53 13.13 9.21 -7.36
CA TYR A 53 12.79 9.99 -6.17
C TYR A 53 13.58 9.56 -4.95
N LEU A 54 14.88 9.22 -5.13
CA LEU A 54 15.76 8.84 -4.02
C LEU A 54 15.86 9.92 -2.94
N GLU A 55 15.73 11.20 -3.31
CA GLU A 55 15.74 12.34 -2.38
C GLU A 55 14.59 12.31 -1.37
N ARG A 56 13.49 11.61 -1.67
CA ARG A 56 12.39 11.42 -0.71
C ARG A 56 12.81 10.64 0.53
N LEU A 57 13.86 9.81 0.42
CA LEU A 57 14.40 9.06 1.55
C LEU A 57 14.98 9.95 2.64
N ASN A 58 15.41 11.20 2.32
CA ASN A 58 15.94 12.14 3.31
C ASN A 58 14.90 12.46 4.41
N LYS A 59 13.62 12.55 4.04
CA LYS A 59 12.55 12.79 5.02
C LYS A 59 12.24 11.58 5.90
N LEU A 60 12.62 10.39 5.47
CA LEU A 60 12.43 9.18 6.26
C LEU A 60 13.50 9.03 7.36
N ASP A 61 14.62 9.74 7.25
CA ASP A 61 15.66 9.78 8.28
C ASP A 61 15.11 10.42 9.57
N ASP A 62 14.25 11.42 9.44
CA ASP A 62 13.60 12.12 10.57
C ASP A 62 12.65 11.22 11.41
N ILE A 63 12.26 10.07 10.87
CA ILE A 63 11.26 9.17 11.49
C ILE A 63 11.81 7.77 11.78
N ASN A 64 13.11 7.59 11.62
CA ASN A 64 13.81 6.32 11.60
C ASN A 64 13.62 5.46 12.87
N ASP A 65 13.64 6.08 14.05
CA ASP A 65 13.70 5.33 15.31
C ASP A 65 12.41 4.60 15.67
N ASN A 66 11.33 4.86 14.93
CA ASN A 66 9.99 4.38 15.28
C ASN A 66 9.32 3.49 14.23
N LEU A 67 9.95 3.23 13.08
CA LEU A 67 9.25 2.58 11.96
C LEU A 67 10.09 1.52 11.24
N ASN A 68 9.65 0.29 11.35
CA ASN A 68 10.09 -0.78 10.46
C ASN A 68 9.41 -0.59 9.09
N PHE A 69 10.03 0.18 8.19
CA PHE A 69 9.58 0.25 6.80
C PHE A 69 9.80 -1.10 6.12
N ASN A 70 8.76 -1.58 5.45
CA ASN A 70 8.91 -2.74 4.61
C ASN A 70 9.41 -2.35 3.19
N LYS A 71 9.90 -3.33 2.46
CA LYS A 71 10.41 -3.14 1.10
C LYS A 71 9.40 -2.49 0.14
N ILE A 72 8.10 -2.73 0.32
CA ILE A 72 7.05 -2.14 -0.52
C ILE A 72 6.96 -0.63 -0.29
N THR A 73 7.07 -0.19 0.96
CA THR A 73 7.08 1.24 1.31
C THR A 73 8.28 1.94 0.68
N PHE A 74 9.49 1.36 0.76
CA PHE A 74 10.67 1.93 0.10
C PHE A 74 10.51 2.00 -1.41
N LEU A 75 10.03 0.92 -2.05
CA LEU A 75 9.76 0.93 -3.49
C LEU A 75 8.75 2.02 -3.85
N ALA A 76 7.64 2.13 -3.10
CA ALA A 76 6.62 3.13 -3.34
C ALA A 76 7.21 4.56 -3.25
N VAL A 77 8.02 4.85 -2.23
CA VAL A 77 8.66 6.16 -2.03
C VAL A 77 9.56 6.53 -3.21
N MET A 78 10.34 5.56 -3.72
CA MET A 78 11.33 5.81 -4.77
C MET A 78 10.77 5.78 -6.20
N LEU A 79 9.68 5.01 -6.42
CA LEU A 79 9.17 4.70 -7.76
C LEU A 79 7.91 5.46 -8.14
N ILE A 80 6.98 5.68 -7.17
CA ILE A 80 5.63 6.13 -7.51
C ILE A 80 5.62 7.61 -7.90
N ASP A 81 5.10 7.85 -9.09
CA ASP A 81 4.85 9.15 -9.68
C ASP A 81 3.50 9.18 -10.42
N GLU A 82 3.24 10.28 -11.11
CA GLU A 82 2.04 10.45 -11.93
C GLU A 82 2.16 9.80 -13.34
N LYS A 83 3.35 9.25 -13.68
CA LYS A 83 3.70 8.75 -15.01
C LYS A 83 3.88 7.23 -15.08
N SER A 84 3.29 6.48 -14.15
CA SER A 84 3.34 5.00 -14.13
C SER A 84 4.76 4.40 -14.11
N ASN A 85 5.75 5.10 -13.54
CA ASN A 85 7.13 4.63 -13.47
C ASN A 85 7.28 3.28 -12.74
N HIS A 86 6.40 3.00 -11.75
CA HIS A 86 6.33 1.72 -11.05
C HIS A 86 5.90 0.56 -11.94
N GLU A 87 5.09 0.80 -12.99
CA GLU A 87 4.71 -0.22 -13.97
C GLU A 87 5.91 -0.59 -14.85
N TYR A 88 6.68 0.42 -15.30
CA TYR A 88 7.91 0.18 -16.05
C TYR A 88 8.92 -0.63 -15.23
N PHE A 89 9.15 -0.27 -13.98
CA PHE A 89 9.98 -1.05 -13.06
C PHE A 89 9.48 -2.49 -12.93
N SER A 90 8.18 -2.67 -12.72
CA SER A 90 7.57 -3.99 -12.54
C SER A 90 7.75 -4.88 -13.77
N HIS A 91 7.63 -4.31 -14.96
CA HIS A 91 7.88 -5.02 -16.22
C HIS A 91 9.37 -5.35 -16.42
N LYS A 92 10.25 -4.35 -16.18
CA LYS A 92 11.69 -4.50 -16.39
C LYS A 92 12.30 -5.62 -15.53
N TYR A 93 11.86 -5.75 -14.28
CA TYR A 93 12.41 -6.70 -13.32
C TYR A 93 11.55 -7.94 -13.07
N ASN A 94 10.56 -8.21 -13.89
CA ASN A 94 9.63 -9.36 -13.76
C ASN A 94 9.08 -9.47 -12.32
N VAL A 95 8.60 -8.36 -11.79
CA VAL A 95 8.05 -8.30 -10.43
C VAL A 95 6.83 -9.22 -10.32
N SER A 96 6.69 -9.93 -9.19
CA SER A 96 5.54 -10.79 -8.95
C SER A 96 4.20 -10.05 -9.06
N ASN A 97 3.15 -10.73 -9.51
CA ASN A 97 1.82 -10.13 -9.65
C ASN A 97 1.32 -9.49 -8.35
N ASP A 98 1.53 -10.15 -7.21
CA ASP A 98 1.16 -9.61 -5.88
C ASP A 98 1.83 -8.25 -5.60
N LEU A 99 3.14 -8.15 -5.85
CA LEU A 99 3.86 -6.88 -5.62
C LEU A 99 3.45 -5.81 -6.62
N LYS A 100 3.25 -6.19 -7.89
CA LYS A 100 2.76 -5.28 -8.94
C LYS A 100 1.39 -4.70 -8.59
N GLU A 101 0.45 -5.54 -8.17
CA GLU A 101 -0.89 -5.09 -7.74
C GLU A 101 -0.82 -4.15 -6.55
N LYS A 102 0.02 -4.44 -5.55
CA LYS A 102 0.23 -3.57 -4.38
C LYS A 102 0.79 -2.20 -4.78
N LEU A 103 1.79 -2.16 -5.66
CA LEU A 103 2.36 -0.89 -6.14
C LEU A 103 1.34 -0.10 -6.96
N ASN A 104 0.58 -0.75 -7.85
CA ASN A 104 -0.47 -0.12 -8.63
C ASN A 104 -1.56 0.48 -7.74
N LEU A 105 -1.97 -0.24 -6.69
CA LEU A 105 -2.98 0.24 -5.75
C LEU A 105 -2.48 1.44 -4.94
N ILE A 106 -1.21 1.42 -4.50
CA ILE A 106 -0.60 2.56 -3.82
C ILE A 106 -0.53 3.77 -4.76
N ALA A 107 -0.11 3.57 -6.02
CA ALA A 107 -0.02 4.65 -7.00
C ALA A 107 -1.39 5.29 -7.27
N LYS A 108 -2.42 4.48 -7.47
CA LYS A 108 -3.80 4.95 -7.65
C LYS A 108 -4.27 5.79 -6.46
N ASN A 109 -4.07 5.29 -5.23
CA ASN A 109 -4.51 5.99 -4.03
C ASN A 109 -3.65 7.22 -3.74
N PHE A 110 -2.38 7.23 -4.15
CA PHE A 110 -1.51 8.39 -4.04
C PHE A 110 -2.04 9.58 -4.87
N LEU A 111 -2.53 9.33 -6.09
CA LEU A 111 -3.18 10.38 -6.91
C LEU A 111 -4.47 10.91 -6.26
N ILE A 112 -5.21 10.06 -5.55
CA ILE A 112 -6.42 10.48 -4.83
C ILE A 112 -6.04 11.40 -3.66
N ILE A 113 -5.03 11.03 -2.87
CA ILE A 113 -4.59 11.83 -1.71
C ILE A 113 -4.07 13.21 -2.12
N GLN A 114 -3.37 13.30 -3.22
CA GLN A 114 -2.88 14.60 -3.71
C GLN A 114 -4.02 15.60 -3.97
N LYS A 115 -5.21 15.09 -4.34
CA LYS A 115 -6.42 15.88 -4.60
C LYS A 115 -7.32 16.02 -3.38
N ASN A 116 -7.30 15.05 -2.48
CA ASN A 116 -8.15 14.99 -1.29
C ASN A 116 -7.31 14.95 -0.01
N LYS A 117 -7.12 16.10 0.62
CA LYS A 117 -6.33 16.24 1.85
C LYS A 117 -6.96 15.53 3.06
N GLU A 118 -8.26 15.26 3.01
CA GLU A 118 -9.02 14.62 4.10
C GLU A 118 -9.07 13.09 3.96
N PHE A 119 -8.38 12.50 2.99
CA PHE A 119 -8.39 11.06 2.73
C PHE A 119 -8.12 10.20 3.97
N PHE A 120 -7.22 10.64 4.85
CA PHE A 120 -6.88 9.91 6.08
C PHE A 120 -7.80 10.24 7.26
N GLN A 121 -8.62 11.30 7.15
CA GLN A 121 -9.55 11.72 8.20
C GLN A 121 -10.94 11.15 7.92
N ASN A 122 -11.40 11.28 6.69
CA ASN A 122 -12.68 10.77 6.25
C ASN A 122 -12.55 9.29 5.90
N ASP A 123 -13.50 8.49 6.37
CA ASP A 123 -13.62 7.07 6.06
C ASP A 123 -12.39 6.20 6.40
N LEU A 124 -11.55 6.59 7.37
CA LEU A 124 -10.34 5.84 7.74
C LEU A 124 -10.63 4.35 8.00
N LYS A 125 -11.71 4.04 8.72
CA LYS A 125 -12.13 2.64 8.98
C LYS A 125 -12.41 1.89 7.67
N LYS A 126 -13.15 2.49 6.73
CA LYS A 126 -13.44 1.88 5.43
C LYS A 126 -12.17 1.69 4.61
N ASN A 127 -11.28 2.69 4.60
CA ASN A 127 -10.01 2.61 3.91
C ASN A 127 -9.13 1.49 4.47
N ILE A 128 -9.10 1.30 5.82
CA ILE A 128 -8.38 0.18 6.44
C ILE A 128 -9.04 -1.16 6.06
N TYR A 129 -10.37 -1.23 6.03
CA TYR A 129 -11.08 -2.45 5.63
C TYR A 129 -10.75 -2.90 4.21
N PHE A 130 -10.75 -1.96 3.26
CA PHE A 130 -10.51 -2.28 1.84
C PHE A 130 -9.04 -2.49 1.50
N PHE A 131 -8.14 -1.71 2.11
CA PHE A 131 -6.74 -1.67 1.70
C PHE A 131 -5.78 -2.28 2.72
N GLY A 132 -6.19 -2.40 3.97
CA GLY A 132 -5.34 -2.85 5.07
C GLY A 132 -4.44 -1.75 5.63
N LYS A 133 -4.04 -1.90 6.90
CA LYS A 133 -3.20 -0.93 7.61
C LYS A 133 -1.85 -0.71 6.93
N MET A 134 -1.20 -1.78 6.47
CA MET A 134 0.14 -1.69 5.84
C MET A 134 0.12 -0.86 4.55
N HIS A 135 -0.95 -0.97 3.76
CA HIS A 135 -1.13 -0.14 2.57
C HIS A 135 -1.26 1.34 2.94
N LEU A 136 -2.09 1.66 3.93
CA LEU A 136 -2.28 3.05 4.36
C LEU A 136 -1.02 3.64 5.01
N ILE A 137 -0.22 2.84 5.72
CA ILE A 137 1.08 3.26 6.24
C ILE A 137 2.03 3.62 5.08
N ALA A 138 2.14 2.74 4.06
CA ALA A 138 2.97 3.03 2.89
C ALA A 138 2.50 4.31 2.16
N LEU A 139 1.18 4.48 2.04
CA LEU A 139 0.56 5.63 1.40
C LEU A 139 0.80 6.93 2.18
N ASN A 140 0.66 6.92 3.52
CA ASN A 140 1.00 8.06 4.36
C ASN A 140 2.49 8.41 4.27
N THR A 141 3.36 7.38 4.22
CA THR A 141 4.81 7.56 4.11
C THR A 141 5.20 8.22 2.80
N ILE A 142 4.66 7.75 1.64
CA ILE A 142 4.97 8.39 0.35
C ILE A 142 4.40 9.80 0.29
N TYR A 143 3.21 10.04 0.84
CA TYR A 143 2.60 11.38 0.88
C TYR A 143 3.43 12.36 1.71
N PHE A 144 3.91 11.94 2.89
CA PHE A 144 4.85 12.70 3.71
C PHE A 144 6.17 12.96 2.97
N ALA A 145 6.79 11.91 2.43
CA ALA A 145 8.09 11.99 1.77
C ALA A 145 8.08 12.86 0.51
N SER A 146 6.98 12.88 -0.24
CA SER A 146 6.85 13.64 -1.49
C SER A 146 6.44 15.09 -1.31
N ASN A 147 5.88 15.48 -0.15
CA ASN A 147 5.31 16.81 0.06
C ASN A 147 6.07 17.59 1.14
N LYS A 148 6.83 18.62 0.72
CA LYS A 148 7.62 19.46 1.64
C LYS A 148 6.79 20.22 2.69
N LYS A 149 5.50 20.43 2.44
CA LYS A 149 4.61 21.18 3.34
C LYS A 149 4.08 20.34 4.50
N ILE A 150 4.13 19.01 4.40
CA ILE A 150 3.64 18.13 5.45
C ILE A 150 4.68 18.05 6.55
N LYS A 151 4.27 18.41 7.76
CA LYS A 151 5.10 18.37 8.96
C LYS A 151 5.15 16.95 9.53
N LEU A 152 6.23 16.61 10.21
CA LEU A 152 6.41 15.33 10.90
C LEU A 152 5.26 15.03 11.87
N LYS A 153 4.80 16.04 12.62
CA LYS A 153 3.65 15.89 13.54
C LYS A 153 2.42 15.32 12.83
N ASN A 154 2.05 15.84 11.67
CA ASN A 154 0.87 15.38 10.92
C ASN A 154 1.04 13.93 10.44
N TYR A 155 2.24 13.58 9.99
CA TYR A 155 2.57 12.21 9.60
C TYR A 155 2.39 11.22 10.75
N LEU A 156 2.94 11.56 11.93
CA LEU A 156 2.87 10.71 13.12
C LEU A 156 1.44 10.56 13.64
N GLU A 157 0.65 11.63 13.61
CA GLU A 157 -0.77 11.62 14.01
C GLU A 157 -1.58 10.67 13.10
N ILE A 158 -1.42 10.76 11.79
CA ILE A 158 -2.09 9.85 10.84
C ILE A 158 -1.64 8.40 11.09
N LEU A 159 -0.34 8.18 11.29
CA LEU A 159 0.22 6.86 11.55
C LEU A 159 -0.37 6.23 12.82
N ASP A 160 -0.47 7.01 13.90
CA ASP A 160 -1.03 6.58 15.18
C ASP A 160 -2.52 6.22 15.03
N ASN A 161 -3.28 7.05 14.31
CA ASN A 161 -4.68 6.79 13.98
C ASN A 161 -4.86 5.48 13.19
N ILE A 162 -4.02 5.23 12.16
CA ILE A 162 -4.06 3.97 11.41
C ILE A 162 -3.77 2.77 12.32
N LYS A 163 -2.74 2.87 13.19
CA LYS A 163 -2.35 1.78 14.09
C LYS A 163 -3.44 1.46 15.12
N LYS A 164 -4.02 2.47 15.74
CA LYS A 164 -5.02 2.34 16.81
C LYS A 164 -6.42 1.97 16.32
N THR A 165 -6.76 2.29 15.06
CA THR A 165 -8.08 1.99 14.51
C THR A 165 -8.29 0.49 14.40
N ASN A 166 -9.31 -0.03 15.08
CA ASN A 166 -9.74 -1.41 14.98
C ASN A 166 -10.96 -1.52 14.06
N ILE A 167 -10.95 -2.54 13.21
CA ILE A 167 -12.04 -2.84 12.28
C ILE A 167 -12.75 -4.09 12.78
N PRO A 168 -14.07 -4.02 13.04
CA PRO A 168 -14.85 -5.20 13.36
C PRO A 168 -14.80 -6.21 12.22
N LYS A 169 -14.81 -7.49 12.55
CA LYS A 169 -14.90 -8.55 11.55
C LYS A 169 -16.32 -8.59 10.98
N PHE A 170 -16.45 -8.64 9.66
CA PHE A 170 -17.72 -8.95 9.03
C PHE A 170 -18.11 -10.39 9.36
N SER A 171 -19.19 -10.58 10.10
CA SER A 171 -19.58 -11.88 10.70
C SER A 171 -20.54 -12.69 9.87
N PHE A 172 -21.02 -12.17 8.75
CA PHE A 172 -21.98 -12.86 7.88
C PHE A 172 -21.25 -13.62 6.79
N ASP A 173 -21.65 -14.87 6.60
CA ASP A 173 -21.11 -15.75 5.56
C ASP A 173 -22.25 -16.53 4.85
N GLY A 174 -21.86 -17.39 3.90
CA GLY A 174 -22.81 -18.17 3.12
C GLY A 174 -23.62 -19.14 3.99
N ASN A 175 -23.05 -19.69 5.05
CA ASN A 175 -23.73 -20.62 5.94
C ASN A 175 -24.81 -19.90 6.74
N TYR A 176 -24.49 -18.71 7.28
CA TYR A 176 -25.47 -17.88 7.95
C TYR A 176 -26.70 -17.63 7.07
N LEU A 177 -26.51 -17.31 5.78
CA LEU A 177 -27.60 -17.05 4.86
C LEU A 177 -28.42 -18.31 4.54
N LYS A 178 -27.79 -19.49 4.46
CA LYS A 178 -28.47 -20.77 4.29
C LYS A 178 -29.34 -21.11 5.50
N GLU A 179 -28.83 -20.91 6.72
CA GLU A 179 -29.60 -21.05 7.96
C GLU A 179 -30.82 -20.13 8.02
N LYS A 180 -30.77 -18.99 7.36
CA LYS A 180 -31.91 -18.05 7.21
C LYS A 180 -32.81 -18.38 6.01
N GLY A 181 -32.64 -19.56 5.39
CA GLY A 181 -33.53 -20.06 4.33
C GLY A 181 -33.15 -19.66 2.90
N MET A 182 -31.95 -19.14 2.65
CA MET A 182 -31.50 -18.90 1.28
C MET A 182 -31.00 -20.21 0.65
N LYS A 183 -31.42 -20.44 -0.60
CA LYS A 183 -30.92 -21.56 -1.41
C LYS A 183 -29.48 -21.27 -1.90
N GLU A 184 -28.70 -22.35 -2.08
CA GLU A 184 -27.37 -22.24 -2.68
C GLU A 184 -27.40 -21.60 -4.06
N GLY A 185 -26.34 -20.85 -4.38
CA GLY A 185 -26.17 -20.26 -5.69
C GLY A 185 -25.62 -18.83 -5.68
N ALA A 186 -25.61 -18.22 -6.84
CA ALA A 186 -25.07 -16.87 -7.06
C ALA A 186 -25.75 -15.78 -6.20
N LEU A 187 -26.99 -16.01 -5.75
CA LEU A 187 -27.74 -15.07 -4.92
C LEU A 187 -27.10 -14.89 -3.53
N ILE A 188 -26.49 -15.93 -2.94
CA ILE A 188 -25.77 -15.81 -1.66
C ILE A 188 -24.69 -14.74 -1.75
N GLY A 189 -23.85 -14.80 -2.78
CA GLY A 189 -22.77 -13.82 -2.96
C GLY A 189 -23.29 -12.38 -3.17
N LYS A 190 -24.38 -12.22 -3.91
CA LYS A 190 -25.03 -10.91 -4.10
C LYS A 190 -25.60 -10.37 -2.79
N THR A 191 -26.26 -11.23 -2.02
CA THR A 191 -26.84 -10.85 -0.74
C THR A 191 -25.77 -10.48 0.28
N LEU A 192 -24.68 -11.27 0.39
CA LEU A 192 -23.54 -10.93 1.26
C LEU A 192 -22.95 -9.57 0.91
N LYS A 193 -22.71 -9.28 -0.37
CA LYS A 193 -22.22 -7.97 -0.81
C LYS A 193 -23.17 -6.81 -0.47
N ARG A 194 -24.47 -7.06 -0.49
CA ARG A 194 -25.47 -6.06 -0.10
C ARG A 194 -25.45 -5.81 1.41
N ILE A 195 -25.38 -6.88 2.23
CA ILE A 195 -25.28 -6.78 3.69
C ILE A 195 -23.97 -6.08 4.06
N GLU A 196 -22.85 -6.45 3.43
CA GLU A 196 -21.54 -5.81 3.64
C GLU A 196 -21.58 -4.32 3.33
N ARG A 197 -22.22 -3.92 2.24
CA ARG A 197 -22.40 -2.51 1.88
C ARG A 197 -23.21 -1.74 2.94
N GLU A 198 -24.30 -2.31 3.43
CA GLU A 198 -25.10 -1.70 4.50
C GLU A 198 -24.30 -1.59 5.79
N TRP A 199 -23.55 -2.64 6.15
CA TRP A 199 -22.69 -2.68 7.31
C TRP A 199 -21.58 -1.60 7.23
N LEU A 200 -20.90 -1.47 6.09
CA LEU A 200 -19.90 -0.43 5.86
C LEU A 200 -20.50 0.98 5.90
N ASN A 201 -21.70 1.18 5.32
CA ASN A 201 -22.35 2.48 5.28
C ASN A 201 -22.91 2.91 6.64
N ASN A 202 -23.18 1.96 7.51
CA ASN A 202 -23.67 2.20 8.86
C ASN A 202 -22.58 2.01 9.91
N ASN A 203 -21.35 2.52 9.61
CA ASN A 203 -20.20 2.54 10.52
C ASN A 203 -19.83 1.16 11.11
N PHE A 204 -19.89 0.10 10.29
CA PHE A 204 -19.58 -1.29 10.64
C PHE A 204 -20.61 -1.94 11.60
N GLU A 205 -21.86 -1.51 11.49
CA GLU A 205 -22.98 -2.09 12.21
C GLU A 205 -24.13 -2.40 11.25
N VAL A 206 -24.83 -3.49 11.48
CA VAL A 206 -26.08 -3.82 10.78
C VAL A 206 -26.98 -4.65 11.71
N SER A 207 -28.23 -4.24 11.85
CA SER A 207 -29.17 -4.95 12.71
C SER A 207 -29.69 -6.23 12.03
N ASP A 208 -29.96 -7.25 12.83
CA ASP A 208 -30.57 -8.51 12.35
C ASP A 208 -31.87 -8.26 11.57
N LYS A 209 -32.70 -7.31 12.00
CA LYS A 209 -33.91 -6.90 11.30
C LYS A 209 -33.61 -6.43 9.87
N LYS A 210 -32.55 -5.64 9.68
CA LYS A 210 -32.14 -5.15 8.36
C LYS A 210 -31.61 -6.29 7.50
N VAL A 211 -30.81 -7.20 8.09
CA VAL A 211 -30.28 -8.39 7.41
C VAL A 211 -31.40 -9.27 6.92
N LEU A 212 -32.37 -9.60 7.79
CA LEU A 212 -33.54 -10.41 7.41
C LEU A 212 -34.37 -9.75 6.31
N LYS A 213 -34.51 -8.43 6.34
CA LYS A 213 -35.19 -7.69 5.26
C LYS A 213 -34.46 -7.86 3.93
N ILE A 214 -33.14 -7.72 3.91
CA ILE A 214 -32.31 -7.90 2.69
C ILE A 214 -32.45 -9.33 2.15
N ILE A 215 -32.45 -10.35 3.02
CA ILE A 215 -32.61 -11.75 2.63
C ILE A 215 -33.98 -11.98 1.98
N LYS A 216 -35.05 -11.45 2.58
CA LYS A 216 -36.40 -11.60 2.03
C LYS A 216 -36.54 -10.94 0.67
N GLU A 217 -35.98 -9.75 0.47
CA GLU A 217 -36.00 -9.01 -0.81
C GLU A 217 -35.24 -9.70 -1.95
N GLN A 218 -34.35 -10.66 -1.64
CA GLN A 218 -33.57 -11.39 -2.64
C GLN A 218 -34.14 -12.79 -2.93
N ASN A 219 -35.05 -13.31 -2.10
CA ASN A 219 -35.70 -14.62 -2.29
C ASN A 219 -36.96 -14.52 -3.18
N PHE A 220 -37.33 -13.30 -3.61
CA PHE A 220 -38.36 -13.03 -4.58
C PHE A 220 -37.77 -12.50 -5.89
#